data_4251db395fbf7778672cd284add929f7
#
_entry.id   4251db395fbf7778672cd284add929f7
#
_cell.length_a   1.000
_cell.length_b   1.000
_cell.length_c   1.000
_cell.angle_alpha   90.00
_cell.angle_beta   90.00
_cell.angle_gamma   90.00
#
_symmetry.space_group_name_H-M   'P 1'
#
loop_
_entity.id
_entity.type
_entity.pdbx_description
1 polymer ?
#
loop_
_entity_poly.entity_id
_entity_poly.type
_entity_poly.pdbx_seq_one_letter_code
_entity_poly.pdbx_strand_id
1 'polypeptide(L)'
;MKKTWWKEAVVYQIYPRSFCDSNGDGIGDLPGIESKLDYLKELGIDVIWLSPVYRSPNDDNGYDISDYEDIMEEFGTMADFDRLLKKAHEKGIKIVMDLVVNHSSDEHAWFVESRKDKKNAKRDYYIWRKGRPLSTVSKEEQERFAGDIVEYQGEKLLPPNNWGSFFSGPAWGFDEKTGEFYLHLFSKKQPDLNWENEIVRKEVFDMMTRWCEKGIDGFRMDVISLISKPEGLPSTEIPKGAVYGDGAICANGPRVHEFLQEMNQKVLSKYDLMTVGETAGVTLEEAKKYANEAQTELNMIFQFEHVSLDDSTKYGFKWNTEKMPLVPLKKNLEKWQLGLQDVAWNSIYLCNHDQPRVIARLGDDGGQYRERSAKCIATFLHMMQGTPYVYQGEELGMGNYPFTDPSQFRDLESINAYEELTEKLHISPEELFPMIAHKSRDNARTPMQWNSEKEAGFTTGTPWISVNPNYTTVNAEEQLKRADSVFHYYQKLIALRHSSDLIVYGDFHLLLPEDPDLFVYERSLGEKKLLVVCNVSENERDFVIPEEFKTGKLLIHNVEGEDAKRGHLLPYEAFVLEI
;
A
#
# COMPACT_ATOMS: atom_id res chain seq x y z
N MET A 1 -20.38 1.54 -17.87
CA MET A 1 -19.12 2.29 -17.56
C MET A 1 -18.38 2.74 -18.80
N LYS A 2 -17.74 3.94 -18.77
CA LYS A 2 -16.89 4.44 -19.84
C LYS A 2 -15.57 3.68 -19.87
N LYS A 3 -15.11 3.25 -21.07
CA LYS A 3 -13.77 2.69 -21.25
C LYS A 3 -12.72 3.78 -21.12
N THR A 4 -11.68 3.49 -20.34
CA THR A 4 -10.51 4.38 -20.15
C THR A 4 -9.27 3.53 -19.99
N TRP A 5 -8.11 4.05 -20.39
CA TRP A 5 -6.86 3.32 -20.38
C TRP A 5 -6.48 2.83 -18.96
N TRP A 6 -6.71 3.61 -17.92
CA TRP A 6 -6.36 3.26 -16.54
C TRP A 6 -7.29 2.18 -15.94
N LYS A 7 -8.52 1.97 -16.48
CA LYS A 7 -9.37 0.84 -16.10
C LYS A 7 -8.86 -0.48 -16.69
N GLU A 8 -8.30 -0.42 -17.90
CA GLU A 8 -7.81 -1.58 -18.65
C GLU A 8 -6.39 -1.98 -18.25
N ALA A 9 -5.61 -1.04 -17.70
CA ALA A 9 -4.22 -1.20 -17.32
C ALA A 9 -3.99 -2.21 -16.18
N VAL A 10 -2.76 -2.71 -16.13
CA VAL A 10 -2.17 -3.41 -14.98
C VAL A 10 -1.01 -2.59 -14.44
N VAL A 11 -1.06 -2.27 -13.14
CA VAL A 11 -0.05 -1.48 -12.45
C VAL A 11 0.93 -2.39 -11.74
N TYR A 12 2.22 -2.07 -11.85
CA TYR A 12 3.28 -2.71 -11.09
C TYR A 12 3.90 -1.70 -10.14
N GLN A 13 3.86 -1.98 -8.84
CA GLN A 13 4.48 -1.12 -7.85
C GLN A 13 5.95 -1.47 -7.69
N ILE A 14 6.81 -0.47 -7.86
CA ILE A 14 8.23 -0.53 -7.54
C ILE A 14 8.50 0.21 -6.24
N TYR A 15 9.14 -0.48 -5.29
CA TYR A 15 9.79 0.10 -4.13
C TYR A 15 11.27 0.33 -4.47
N PRO A 16 11.66 1.56 -4.87
CA PRO A 16 12.92 1.81 -5.58
C PRO A 16 14.15 1.30 -4.83
N ARG A 17 14.23 1.56 -3.53
CA ARG A 17 15.32 1.19 -2.63
C ARG A 17 15.67 -0.32 -2.66
N SER A 18 14.68 -1.16 -2.97
CA SER A 18 14.80 -2.62 -2.97
C SER A 18 14.58 -3.28 -4.34
N PHE A 19 14.58 -2.53 -5.43
CA PHE A 19 14.29 -3.11 -6.74
C PHE A 19 15.55 -3.59 -7.47
N CYS A 20 16.48 -2.69 -7.77
CA CYS A 20 17.76 -3.04 -8.41
C CYS A 20 18.78 -1.93 -8.18
N ASP A 21 19.93 -2.29 -7.66
CA ASP A 21 21.07 -1.38 -7.43
C ASP A 21 22.02 -1.44 -8.63
N SER A 22 22.26 -0.31 -9.27
CA SER A 22 23.13 -0.22 -10.45
C SER A 22 24.57 0.19 -10.12
N ASN A 23 24.81 0.81 -8.96
CA ASN A 23 26.10 1.41 -8.62
C ASN A 23 26.87 0.63 -7.53
N GLY A 24 26.21 -0.34 -6.83
CA GLY A 24 26.84 -1.22 -5.85
C GLY A 24 26.92 -0.63 -4.44
N ASP A 25 26.12 0.39 -4.12
CA ASP A 25 26.07 0.98 -2.78
C ASP A 25 25.12 0.24 -1.82
N GLY A 26 24.35 -0.72 -2.32
CA GLY A 26 23.41 -1.53 -1.55
C GLY A 26 21.97 -1.00 -1.58
N ILE A 27 21.71 0.05 -2.34
CA ILE A 27 20.42 0.74 -2.45
C ILE A 27 19.98 0.71 -3.92
N GLY A 28 18.74 0.25 -4.17
CA GLY A 28 18.17 0.30 -5.52
C GLY A 28 18.00 1.74 -6.01
N ASP A 29 18.14 1.95 -7.31
CA ASP A 29 18.18 3.26 -7.92
C ASP A 29 17.43 3.36 -9.27
N LEU A 30 17.26 4.57 -9.80
CA LEU A 30 16.54 4.82 -11.05
C LEU A 30 17.22 4.17 -12.27
N PRO A 31 18.56 4.19 -12.41
CA PRO A 31 19.23 3.42 -13.48
C PRO A 31 19.02 1.91 -13.34
N GLY A 32 18.95 1.37 -12.12
CA GLY A 32 18.62 -0.02 -11.86
C GLY A 32 17.19 -0.36 -12.32
N ILE A 33 16.22 0.50 -12.04
CA ILE A 33 14.84 0.36 -12.55
C ILE A 33 14.83 0.40 -14.07
N GLU A 34 15.53 1.36 -14.68
CA GLU A 34 15.66 1.47 -16.13
C GLU A 34 16.18 0.18 -16.78
N SER A 35 17.15 -0.49 -16.15
CA SER A 35 17.73 -1.75 -16.63
C SER A 35 16.73 -2.92 -16.66
N LYS A 36 15.62 -2.82 -15.94
CA LYS A 36 14.59 -3.86 -15.82
C LYS A 36 13.29 -3.56 -16.58
N LEU A 37 13.25 -2.50 -17.37
CA LEU A 37 12.06 -2.16 -18.16
C LEU A 37 11.66 -3.25 -19.16
N ASP A 38 12.62 -4.00 -19.72
CA ASP A 38 12.33 -5.12 -20.62
C ASP A 38 11.64 -6.28 -19.90
N TYR A 39 12.08 -6.59 -18.69
CA TYR A 39 11.43 -7.58 -17.82
C TYR A 39 9.97 -7.20 -17.51
N LEU A 40 9.72 -5.95 -17.17
CA LEU A 40 8.36 -5.45 -16.88
C LEU A 40 7.49 -5.45 -18.14
N LYS A 41 8.07 -5.11 -19.30
CA LYS A 41 7.37 -5.18 -20.59
C LYS A 41 7.04 -6.62 -20.98
N GLU A 42 7.94 -7.56 -20.75
CA GLU A 42 7.71 -8.99 -20.98
C GLU A 42 6.61 -9.54 -20.08
N LEU A 43 6.54 -9.11 -18.80
CA LEU A 43 5.46 -9.45 -17.88
C LEU A 43 4.10 -8.94 -18.39
N GLY A 44 4.08 -7.85 -19.18
CA GLY A 44 2.87 -7.25 -19.76
C GLY A 44 2.35 -6.02 -19.01
N ILE A 45 3.17 -5.39 -18.16
CA ILE A 45 2.81 -4.24 -17.35
C ILE A 45 2.56 -3.00 -18.22
N ASP A 46 1.52 -2.24 -17.88
CA ASP A 46 1.16 -0.98 -18.56
C ASP A 46 1.64 0.25 -17.78
N VAL A 47 1.69 0.16 -16.45
CA VAL A 47 1.99 1.29 -15.57
C VAL A 47 2.96 0.86 -14.48
N ILE A 48 3.96 1.65 -14.23
CA ILE A 48 4.81 1.56 -13.05
C ILE A 48 4.35 2.63 -12.06
N TRP A 49 3.98 2.22 -10.85
CA TRP A 49 3.89 3.12 -9.70
C TRP A 49 5.22 3.09 -8.96
N LEU A 50 5.89 4.25 -8.91
CA LEU A 50 7.11 4.45 -8.12
C LEU A 50 6.73 4.93 -6.71
N SER A 51 7.09 4.19 -5.66
CA SER A 51 7.15 4.74 -4.31
C SER A 51 8.11 5.93 -4.29
N PRO A 52 8.06 6.83 -3.28
CA PRO A 52 8.71 8.14 -3.36
C PRO A 52 10.19 8.09 -3.74
N VAL A 53 10.58 8.92 -4.70
CA VAL A 53 11.98 9.10 -5.15
C VAL A 53 12.50 10.52 -4.94
N TYR A 54 11.70 11.36 -4.29
CA TYR A 54 12.07 12.75 -3.95
C TYR A 54 13.14 12.78 -2.87
N ARG A 55 13.79 13.94 -2.69
CA ARG A 55 14.73 14.13 -1.57
C ARG A 55 14.07 13.86 -0.22
N SER A 56 14.72 13.05 0.58
CA SER A 56 14.25 12.63 1.89
C SER A 56 15.43 12.32 2.80
N PRO A 57 15.38 12.64 4.11
CA PRO A 57 16.35 12.14 5.08
C PRO A 57 16.13 10.67 5.45
N ASN A 58 15.11 10.00 4.89
CA ASN A 58 14.81 8.56 5.07
C ASN A 58 14.43 8.13 6.49
N ASP A 59 13.78 8.97 7.26
CA ASP A 59 13.20 8.57 8.53
C ASP A 59 12.11 7.49 8.33
N ASP A 60 11.27 7.69 7.32
CA ASP A 60 10.23 6.73 6.88
C ASP A 60 10.45 6.30 5.42
N ASN A 61 11.69 5.94 5.07
CA ASN A 61 12.05 5.36 3.77
C ASN A 61 11.50 6.12 2.54
N GLY A 62 11.59 7.45 2.55
CA GLY A 62 11.19 8.31 1.45
C GLY A 62 9.84 8.99 1.63
N TYR A 63 8.99 8.54 2.55
CA TYR A 63 7.71 9.19 2.85
C TYR A 63 7.83 10.44 3.74
N ASP A 64 9.04 10.82 4.15
CA ASP A 64 9.40 12.06 4.81
C ASP A 64 10.14 12.98 3.82
N ILE A 65 9.38 13.67 2.96
CA ILE A 65 9.93 14.43 1.83
C ILE A 65 10.49 15.77 2.28
N SER A 66 11.78 16.02 2.01
CA SER A 66 12.45 17.29 2.30
C SER A 66 12.50 18.26 1.12
N ASP A 67 12.36 17.77 -0.12
CA ASP A 67 12.23 18.56 -1.33
C ASP A 67 11.43 17.78 -2.39
N TYR A 68 10.28 18.33 -2.78
CA TYR A 68 9.39 17.72 -3.79
C TYR A 68 9.86 17.93 -5.24
N GLU A 69 10.87 18.76 -5.46
CA GLU A 69 11.27 19.21 -6.80
C GLU A 69 12.55 18.54 -7.29
N ASP A 70 13.19 17.73 -6.45
CA ASP A 70 14.46 17.07 -6.81
C ASP A 70 14.44 15.58 -6.40
N ILE A 71 15.28 14.81 -7.07
CA ILE A 71 15.46 13.38 -6.82
C ILE A 71 16.45 13.18 -5.67
N MET A 72 16.18 12.20 -4.82
CA MET A 72 17.07 11.77 -3.76
C MET A 72 18.39 11.27 -4.35
N GLU A 73 19.51 11.72 -3.78
CA GLU A 73 20.86 11.43 -4.29
C GLU A 73 21.16 9.92 -4.40
N GLU A 74 20.69 9.13 -3.43
CA GLU A 74 20.83 7.67 -3.44
C GLU A 74 20.10 7.01 -4.63
N PHE A 75 19.05 7.62 -5.14
CA PHE A 75 18.29 7.10 -6.29
C PHE A 75 18.80 7.61 -7.64
N GLY A 76 19.68 8.60 -7.63
CA GLY A 76 20.24 9.22 -8.83
C GLY A 76 19.92 10.70 -8.95
N THR A 77 19.72 11.15 -10.18
CA THR A 77 19.51 12.57 -10.51
C THR A 77 18.21 12.78 -11.26
N MET A 78 17.78 14.04 -11.40
CA MET A 78 16.64 14.40 -12.25
C MET A 78 16.87 13.96 -13.72
N ALA A 79 18.11 13.96 -14.20
CA ALA A 79 18.43 13.46 -15.54
C ALA A 79 18.23 11.94 -15.66
N ASP A 80 18.47 11.18 -14.59
CA ASP A 80 18.19 9.75 -14.55
C ASP A 80 16.68 9.50 -14.55
N PHE A 81 15.90 10.30 -13.82
CA PHE A 81 14.45 10.24 -13.88
C PHE A 81 13.91 10.55 -15.28
N ASP A 82 14.38 11.64 -15.91
CA ASP A 82 13.96 12.01 -17.27
C ASP A 82 14.26 10.91 -18.27
N ARG A 83 15.40 10.24 -18.13
CA ARG A 83 15.79 9.11 -19.00
C ARG A 83 14.91 7.89 -18.75
N LEU A 84 14.62 7.55 -17.48
CA LEU A 84 13.71 6.46 -17.11
C LEU A 84 12.32 6.71 -17.70
N LEU A 85 11.75 7.91 -17.49
CA LEU A 85 10.43 8.29 -17.99
C LEU A 85 10.35 8.14 -19.51
N LYS A 86 11.34 8.69 -20.23
CA LYS A 86 11.42 8.58 -21.68
C LYS A 86 11.47 7.13 -22.16
N LYS A 87 12.35 6.30 -21.55
CA LYS A 87 12.50 4.88 -21.93
C LYS A 87 11.27 4.04 -21.60
N ALA A 88 10.60 4.32 -20.48
CA ALA A 88 9.34 3.68 -20.13
C ALA A 88 8.28 3.99 -21.20
N HIS A 89 8.13 5.26 -21.59
CA HIS A 89 7.19 5.67 -22.63
C HIS A 89 7.52 5.06 -24.00
N GLU A 90 8.80 4.96 -24.38
CA GLU A 90 9.22 4.29 -25.61
C GLU A 90 8.80 2.80 -25.65
N LYS A 91 8.67 2.17 -24.49
CA LYS A 91 8.17 0.79 -24.34
C LYS A 91 6.65 0.72 -24.15
N GLY A 92 5.94 1.86 -24.13
CA GLY A 92 4.51 1.95 -23.87
C GLY A 92 4.15 1.69 -22.40
N ILE A 93 5.08 1.92 -21.47
CA ILE A 93 4.86 1.84 -20.03
C ILE A 93 4.75 3.26 -19.48
N LYS A 94 3.70 3.51 -18.70
CA LYS A 94 3.41 4.78 -18.04
C LYS A 94 4.04 4.84 -16.66
N ILE A 95 4.30 6.06 -16.15
CA ILE A 95 4.88 6.29 -14.82
C ILE A 95 3.90 7.07 -13.95
N VAL A 96 3.51 6.48 -12.84
CA VAL A 96 2.73 7.09 -11.76
C VAL A 96 3.66 7.35 -10.57
N MET A 97 3.67 8.62 -10.10
CA MET A 97 4.49 9.05 -8.97
C MET A 97 3.70 8.97 -7.67
N ASP A 98 4.39 8.75 -6.56
CA ASP A 98 3.78 8.88 -5.23
C ASP A 98 3.66 10.36 -4.85
N LEU A 99 2.51 10.80 -4.36
CA LEU A 99 2.22 12.16 -3.91
C LEU A 99 1.98 12.16 -2.40
N VAL A 100 2.98 12.58 -1.65
CA VAL A 100 2.95 12.60 -0.18
C VAL A 100 2.71 14.03 0.28
N VAL A 101 1.46 14.40 0.53
CA VAL A 101 1.07 15.79 0.82
C VAL A 101 0.20 15.96 2.07
N ASN A 102 -0.01 14.89 2.85
CA ASN A 102 -0.54 15.03 4.20
C ASN A 102 0.50 15.66 5.14
N HIS A 103 1.77 15.36 4.95
CA HIS A 103 2.90 15.80 5.75
C HIS A 103 4.13 16.03 4.88
N SER A 104 5.15 16.64 5.44
CA SER A 104 6.48 16.73 4.84
C SER A 104 7.54 16.23 5.84
N SER A 105 8.81 16.17 5.44
CA SER A 105 9.90 16.03 6.39
C SER A 105 10.00 17.27 7.30
N ASP A 106 10.47 17.10 8.54
CA ASP A 106 10.85 18.19 9.43
C ASP A 106 12.11 18.93 8.90
N GLU A 107 12.80 18.37 7.94
CA GLU A 107 13.93 18.98 7.23
C GLU A 107 13.48 19.75 5.95
N HIS A 108 12.21 19.68 5.58
CA HIS A 108 11.67 20.48 4.49
C HIS A 108 11.81 21.98 4.80
N ALA A 109 12.19 22.78 3.82
CA ALA A 109 12.41 24.22 4.00
C ALA A 109 11.19 24.95 4.61
N TRP A 110 9.97 24.52 4.31
CA TRP A 110 8.75 25.07 4.90
C TRP A 110 8.70 24.86 6.41
N PHE A 111 9.03 23.65 6.91
CA PHE A 111 8.99 23.37 8.33
C PHE A 111 10.14 24.06 9.07
N VAL A 112 11.34 24.04 8.48
CA VAL A 112 12.52 24.74 9.03
C VAL A 112 12.21 26.24 9.23
N GLU A 113 11.52 26.88 8.27
CA GLU A 113 11.06 28.28 8.43
C GLU A 113 9.92 28.40 9.46
N SER A 114 8.91 27.50 9.39
CA SER A 114 7.74 27.51 10.28
C SER A 114 8.10 27.49 11.77
N ARG A 115 9.14 26.74 12.15
CA ARG A 115 9.58 26.59 13.54
C ARG A 115 10.54 27.69 14.03
N LYS A 116 10.94 28.65 13.17
CA LYS A 116 11.85 29.73 13.58
C LYS A 116 11.20 30.70 14.55
N ASP A 117 9.95 31.09 14.26
CA ASP A 117 9.20 32.10 15.04
C ASP A 117 7.69 31.91 14.81
N LYS A 118 6.87 32.15 15.85
CA LYS A 118 5.39 32.09 15.78
C LYS A 118 4.78 33.08 14.78
N LYS A 119 5.51 34.11 14.37
CA LYS A 119 5.08 35.11 13.38
C LYS A 119 5.69 34.87 12.00
N ASN A 120 6.43 33.78 11.79
CA ASN A 120 6.99 33.44 10.50
C ASN A 120 5.87 33.26 9.47
N ALA A 121 6.08 33.72 8.24
CA ALA A 121 5.10 33.62 7.16
C ALA A 121 4.70 32.17 6.83
N LYS A 122 5.56 31.21 7.14
CA LYS A 122 5.29 29.77 6.96
C LYS A 122 4.75 29.07 8.22
N ARG A 123 4.48 29.84 9.32
CA ARG A 123 3.98 29.23 10.56
C ARG A 123 2.74 28.38 10.32
N ASP A 124 1.75 28.92 9.61
CA ASP A 124 0.49 28.27 9.31
C ASP A 124 0.56 27.25 8.16
N TYR A 125 1.75 26.92 7.66
CA TYR A 125 1.90 25.81 6.73
C TYR A 125 1.73 24.46 7.44
N TYR A 126 1.92 24.43 8.77
CA TYR A 126 1.79 23.26 9.63
C TYR A 126 0.81 23.55 10.77
N ILE A 127 0.36 22.50 11.43
CA ILE A 127 -0.64 22.58 12.48
C ILE A 127 0.06 22.70 13.84
N TRP A 128 0.06 23.91 14.39
CA TRP A 128 0.66 24.23 15.69
C TRP A 128 -0.40 24.50 16.74
N ARG A 129 -0.20 23.99 17.97
CA ARG A 129 -1.10 24.26 19.11
C ARG A 129 -0.32 24.41 20.39
N LYS A 130 -0.89 25.16 21.33
CA LYS A 130 -0.39 25.22 22.72
C LYS A 130 -0.69 23.91 23.42
N GLY A 131 0.23 23.48 24.30
CA GLY A 131 -0.01 22.38 25.20
C GLY A 131 -1.09 22.73 26.23
N ARG A 132 -1.64 21.70 26.86
CA ARG A 132 -2.59 21.81 27.96
C ARG A 132 -1.82 21.91 29.29
N PRO A 133 -1.99 22.99 30.08
CA PRO A 133 -1.42 23.08 31.41
C PRO A 133 -1.83 21.90 32.28
N LEU A 134 -0.89 21.29 32.97
CA LEU A 134 -1.16 20.10 33.79
C LEU A 134 -2.25 20.34 34.84
N SER A 135 -2.37 21.59 35.34
CA SER A 135 -3.42 22.01 36.26
C SER A 135 -4.84 21.92 35.70
N THR A 136 -5.01 21.85 34.37
CA THR A 136 -6.31 21.78 33.67
C THR A 136 -6.70 20.36 33.28
N VAL A 137 -5.84 19.39 33.51
CA VAL A 137 -5.99 18.00 33.08
C VAL A 137 -6.30 17.10 34.29
N SER A 138 -7.14 16.08 34.13
CA SER A 138 -7.49 15.14 35.19
C SER A 138 -6.26 14.39 35.72
N LYS A 139 -6.28 13.94 36.97
CA LYS A 139 -5.18 13.14 37.56
C LYS A 139 -4.97 11.83 36.81
N GLU A 140 -6.04 11.18 36.41
CA GLU A 140 -6.00 9.93 35.62
C GLU A 140 -5.24 10.14 34.30
N GLU A 141 -5.54 11.22 33.57
CA GLU A 141 -4.86 11.56 32.32
C GLU A 141 -3.40 11.96 32.54
N GLN A 142 -3.11 12.69 33.65
CA GLN A 142 -1.73 13.02 34.03
C GLN A 142 -0.87 11.78 34.33
N GLU A 143 -1.43 10.80 35.00
CA GLU A 143 -0.78 9.52 35.31
C GLU A 143 -0.57 8.69 34.04
N ARG A 144 -1.60 8.63 33.20
CA ARG A 144 -1.56 7.87 31.93
C ARG A 144 -0.50 8.38 30.96
N PHE A 145 -0.40 9.69 30.80
CA PHE A 145 0.52 10.34 29.86
C PHE A 145 1.73 10.99 30.57
N ALA A 146 2.13 10.46 31.70
CA ALA A 146 3.22 11.03 32.48
C ALA A 146 4.54 11.16 31.69
N GLY A 147 4.78 10.24 30.75
CA GLY A 147 5.96 10.25 29.85
C GLY A 147 5.93 11.35 28.78
N ASP A 148 4.75 11.94 28.54
CA ASP A 148 4.56 12.98 27.50
C ASP A 148 4.53 14.40 28.10
N ILE A 149 4.71 14.52 29.42
CA ILE A 149 4.76 15.82 30.11
C ILE A 149 6.06 16.53 29.76
N VAL A 150 5.94 17.74 29.22
CA VAL A 150 7.06 18.63 28.98
C VAL A 150 7.04 19.80 29.95
N GLU A 151 8.21 20.32 30.33
CA GLU A 151 8.34 21.52 31.16
C GLU A 151 8.87 22.67 30.30
N TYR A 152 8.13 23.77 30.24
CA TYR A 152 8.50 24.93 29.47
C TYR A 152 8.22 26.22 30.28
N GLN A 153 9.25 27.04 30.50
CA GLN A 153 9.18 28.29 31.26
C GLN A 153 8.56 28.15 32.67
N GLY A 154 8.81 26.98 33.32
CA GLY A 154 8.29 26.68 34.65
C GLY A 154 6.85 26.17 34.70
N GLU A 155 6.22 25.95 33.56
CA GLU A 155 4.91 25.32 33.44
C GLU A 155 5.03 23.89 32.88
N LYS A 156 4.28 22.94 33.45
CA LYS A 156 4.20 21.57 32.96
C LYS A 156 3.00 21.44 32.03
N LEU A 157 3.27 20.94 30.82
CA LEU A 157 2.32 20.84 29.71
C LEU A 157 2.17 19.41 29.24
N LEU A 158 0.95 19.01 28.91
CA LEU A 158 0.63 17.84 28.09
C LEU A 158 0.36 18.27 26.63
N PRO A 159 0.42 17.33 25.67
CA PRO A 159 0.01 17.60 24.30
C PRO A 159 -1.39 18.20 24.19
N PRO A 160 -1.72 18.89 23.07
CA PRO A 160 -3.02 19.55 22.86
C PRO A 160 -4.24 18.64 22.99
N ASN A 161 -4.11 17.38 22.63
CA ASN A 161 -5.11 16.32 22.81
C ASN A 161 -4.42 14.99 23.07
N ASN A 162 -5.17 13.88 23.07
CA ASN A 162 -4.66 12.56 23.41
C ASN A 162 -4.36 11.67 22.19
N TRP A 163 -4.30 12.22 20.98
CA TRP A 163 -4.10 11.40 19.79
C TRP A 163 -2.75 10.69 19.80
N GLY A 164 -2.77 9.42 19.40
CA GLY A 164 -1.59 8.63 19.08
C GLY A 164 -1.16 8.78 17.63
N SER A 165 0.14 8.66 17.42
CA SER A 165 0.75 8.49 16.10
C SER A 165 0.46 7.08 15.57
N PHE A 166 0.34 6.93 14.25
CA PHE A 166 0.29 5.60 13.61
C PHE A 166 1.59 4.79 13.79
N PHE A 167 2.69 5.47 14.12
CA PHE A 167 4.00 4.86 14.41
C PHE A 167 4.33 4.81 15.91
N SER A 168 3.29 4.68 16.76
CA SER A 168 3.40 4.69 18.21
C SER A 168 3.78 6.05 18.81
N GLY A 169 3.52 6.22 20.11
CA GLY A 169 3.73 7.48 20.81
C GLY A 169 2.63 8.52 20.54
N PRO A 170 2.76 9.73 21.12
CA PRO A 170 1.81 10.81 20.91
C PRO A 170 1.92 11.40 19.51
N ALA A 171 0.79 11.91 18.95
CA ALA A 171 0.77 12.56 17.64
C ALA A 171 1.23 14.04 17.67
N TRP A 172 1.84 14.50 18.76
CA TRP A 172 2.26 15.89 18.95
C TRP A 172 3.71 15.99 19.36
N GLY A 173 4.53 16.65 18.55
CA GLY A 173 5.92 16.95 18.83
C GLY A 173 6.07 18.33 19.48
N PHE A 174 6.80 18.43 20.59
CA PHE A 174 7.09 19.70 21.25
C PHE A 174 8.27 20.42 20.61
N ASP A 175 8.10 21.69 20.31
CA ASP A 175 9.17 22.58 19.82
C ASP A 175 9.62 23.55 20.93
N GLU A 176 10.81 23.30 21.47
CA GLU A 176 11.40 24.09 22.54
C GLU A 176 11.61 25.57 22.17
N LYS A 177 11.85 25.88 20.89
CA LYS A 177 12.05 27.25 20.43
C LYS A 177 10.81 28.11 20.62
N THR A 178 9.67 27.57 20.27
CA THR A 178 8.40 28.30 20.25
C THR A 178 7.52 27.96 21.44
N GLY A 179 7.77 26.87 22.16
CA GLY A 179 6.96 26.40 23.27
C GLY A 179 5.56 25.96 22.85
N GLU A 180 5.42 25.49 21.63
CA GLU A 180 4.19 24.93 21.09
C GLU A 180 4.41 23.53 20.52
N PHE A 181 3.32 22.79 20.32
CA PHE A 181 3.35 21.47 19.73
C PHE A 181 2.94 21.53 18.26
N TYR A 182 3.56 20.74 17.42
CA TYR A 182 3.14 20.50 16.03
C TYR A 182 2.54 19.09 15.91
N LEU A 183 1.53 18.97 15.05
CA LEU A 183 0.88 17.70 14.76
C LEU A 183 1.76 16.87 13.83
N HIS A 184 1.89 15.58 14.14
CA HIS A 184 2.48 14.55 13.27
C HIS A 184 1.71 13.24 13.44
N LEU A 185 0.89 12.86 12.48
CA LEU A 185 0.13 11.60 12.57
C LEU A 185 1.02 10.36 12.40
N PHE A 186 2.23 10.54 11.87
CA PHE A 186 3.26 9.52 11.67
C PHE A 186 4.50 9.83 12.53
N SER A 187 5.71 9.72 11.98
CA SER A 187 6.93 10.04 12.73
C SER A 187 6.96 11.51 13.19
N LYS A 188 7.65 11.77 14.29
CA LYS A 188 8.00 13.15 14.72
C LYS A 188 8.71 13.96 13.65
N LYS A 189 9.35 13.28 12.69
CA LYS A 189 10.01 13.89 11.54
C LYS A 189 9.08 14.11 10.34
N GLN A 190 7.77 13.83 10.50
CA GLN A 190 6.76 13.99 9.45
C GLN A 190 5.63 14.95 9.92
N PRO A 191 5.93 16.26 10.10
CA PRO A 191 4.92 17.24 10.51
C PRO A 191 3.80 17.36 9.48
N ASP A 192 2.55 17.38 9.95
CA ASP A 192 1.35 17.46 9.12
C ASP A 192 1.15 18.85 8.54
N LEU A 193 0.92 18.91 7.23
CA LEU A 193 0.61 20.15 6.50
C LEU A 193 -0.80 20.65 6.84
N ASN A 194 -0.94 21.96 6.91
CA ASN A 194 -2.21 22.62 7.17
C ASN A 194 -2.98 22.90 5.86
N TRP A 195 -3.82 21.96 5.42
CA TRP A 195 -4.63 22.10 4.21
C TRP A 195 -5.74 23.16 4.30
N GLU A 196 -6.05 23.67 5.50
CA GLU A 196 -6.93 24.84 5.64
C GLU A 196 -6.29 26.10 5.05
N ASN A 197 -4.96 26.14 4.97
CA ASN A 197 -4.21 27.26 4.40
C ASN A 197 -4.20 27.19 2.86
N GLU A 198 -4.84 28.13 2.21
CA GLU A 198 -4.92 28.23 0.74
C GLU A 198 -3.54 28.32 0.06
N ILE A 199 -2.55 28.91 0.75
CA ILE A 199 -1.20 29.04 0.21
C ILE A 199 -0.54 27.65 0.16
N VAL A 200 -0.75 26.81 1.17
CA VAL A 200 -0.25 25.42 1.16
C VAL A 200 -0.86 24.65 0.00
N ARG A 201 -2.19 24.74 -0.19
CA ARG A 201 -2.86 24.08 -1.31
C ARG A 201 -2.30 24.55 -2.66
N LYS A 202 -2.08 25.85 -2.81
CA LYS A 202 -1.49 26.40 -4.04
C LYS A 202 -0.07 25.87 -4.29
N GLU A 203 0.79 25.84 -3.29
CA GLU A 203 2.16 25.30 -3.42
C GLU A 203 2.14 23.82 -3.85
N VAL A 204 1.23 23.02 -3.25
CA VAL A 204 1.04 21.62 -3.63
C VAL A 204 0.56 21.50 -5.08
N PHE A 205 -0.42 22.29 -5.50
CA PHE A 205 -0.95 22.24 -6.88
C PHE A 205 0.07 22.72 -7.91
N ASP A 206 0.88 23.70 -7.57
CA ASP A 206 1.98 24.18 -8.43
C ASP A 206 3.05 23.08 -8.59
N MET A 207 3.41 22.39 -7.52
CA MET A 207 4.34 21.26 -7.55
C MET A 207 3.78 20.11 -8.41
N MET A 208 2.54 19.71 -8.20
CA MET A 208 1.87 18.68 -9.01
C MET A 208 1.86 19.04 -10.50
N THR A 209 1.58 20.32 -10.81
CA THR A 209 1.58 20.82 -12.19
C THR A 209 2.95 20.65 -12.86
N ARG A 210 4.04 20.99 -12.13
CA ARG A 210 5.41 20.79 -12.67
C ARG A 210 5.72 19.34 -13.00
N TRP A 211 5.30 18.39 -12.17
CA TRP A 211 5.46 16.97 -12.45
C TRP A 211 4.60 16.51 -13.64
N CYS A 212 3.36 17.00 -13.77
CA CYS A 212 2.52 16.74 -14.94
C CYS A 212 3.16 17.30 -16.22
N GLU A 213 3.69 18.53 -16.19
CA GLU A 213 4.39 19.16 -17.32
C GLU A 213 5.69 18.44 -17.70
N LYS A 214 6.33 17.78 -16.73
CA LYS A 214 7.47 16.89 -16.98
C LYS A 214 7.06 15.62 -17.76
N GLY A 215 5.78 15.27 -17.74
CA GLY A 215 5.20 14.19 -18.53
C GLY A 215 4.91 12.89 -17.77
N ILE A 216 4.81 12.93 -16.45
CA ILE A 216 4.33 11.76 -15.69
C ILE A 216 2.87 11.48 -16.04
N ASP A 217 2.43 10.23 -15.81
CA ASP A 217 1.11 9.76 -16.21
C ASP A 217 0.10 9.66 -15.05
N GLY A 218 0.47 10.12 -13.85
CA GLY A 218 -0.45 10.13 -12.72
C GLY A 218 0.19 10.18 -11.35
N PHE A 219 -0.69 10.09 -10.34
CA PHE A 219 -0.31 10.11 -8.94
C PHE A 219 -1.00 8.99 -8.16
N ARG A 220 -0.22 8.29 -7.33
CA ARG A 220 -0.74 7.60 -6.16
C ARG A 220 -0.62 8.57 -4.98
N MET A 221 -1.71 8.83 -4.28
CA MET A 221 -1.78 9.85 -3.24
C MET A 221 -1.74 9.21 -1.86
N ASP A 222 -0.62 9.40 -1.18
CA ASP A 222 -0.33 8.87 0.14
C ASP A 222 -1.29 9.44 1.18
N VAL A 223 -1.92 8.57 1.96
CA VAL A 223 -2.86 8.87 3.06
C VAL A 223 -3.76 10.08 2.80
N ILE A 224 -4.24 10.22 1.57
CA ILE A 224 -4.95 11.42 1.12
C ILE A 224 -6.27 11.67 1.88
N SER A 225 -6.83 10.65 2.50
CA SER A 225 -8.02 10.79 3.35
C SER A 225 -7.78 11.57 4.64
N LEU A 226 -6.51 11.77 5.03
CA LEU A 226 -6.12 12.41 6.29
C LEU A 226 -5.86 13.92 6.17
N ILE A 227 -5.87 14.50 4.98
CA ILE A 227 -5.47 15.91 4.77
C ILE A 227 -6.39 16.92 5.44
N SER A 228 -7.67 16.59 5.68
CA SER A 228 -8.64 17.43 6.38
C SER A 228 -8.81 16.97 7.82
N LYS A 229 -8.39 17.79 8.78
CA LYS A 229 -8.50 17.46 10.20
C LYS A 229 -9.87 17.85 10.77
N PRO A 230 -10.39 17.16 11.80
CA PRO A 230 -11.63 17.56 12.47
C PRO A 230 -11.49 18.92 13.13
N GLU A 231 -12.57 19.71 13.09
CA GLU A 231 -12.61 21.04 13.70
C GLU A 231 -12.32 20.97 15.20
N GLY A 232 -11.48 21.89 15.70
CA GLY A 232 -11.12 21.98 17.11
C GLY A 232 -10.17 20.89 17.61
N LEU A 233 -9.82 19.90 16.80
CA LEU A 233 -8.90 18.80 17.14
C LEU A 233 -9.26 18.13 18.49
N PRO A 234 -10.48 17.57 18.66
CA PRO A 234 -10.94 17.02 19.94
C PRO A 234 -10.17 15.77 20.35
N SER A 235 -10.01 15.55 21.65
CA SER A 235 -9.58 14.23 22.17
C SER A 235 -10.57 13.13 21.79
N THR A 236 -10.07 11.90 21.64
CA THR A 236 -10.85 10.73 21.26
C THR A 236 -10.89 9.70 22.38
N GLU A 237 -11.82 8.75 22.28
CA GLU A 237 -11.76 7.54 23.12
C GLU A 237 -10.48 6.75 22.78
N ILE A 238 -9.95 6.05 23.78
CA ILE A 238 -8.75 5.23 23.60
C ILE A 238 -9.20 3.82 23.23
N PRO A 239 -8.85 3.33 22.04
CA PRO A 239 -9.22 1.99 21.62
C PRO A 239 -8.67 0.91 22.55
N LYS A 240 -9.35 -0.25 22.58
CA LYS A 240 -8.84 -1.42 23.31
C LYS A 240 -7.46 -1.80 22.78
N GLY A 241 -6.50 -1.99 23.68
CA GLY A 241 -5.13 -2.35 23.31
C GLY A 241 -4.26 -1.18 22.84
N ALA A 242 -4.79 0.06 22.84
CA ALA A 242 -4.04 1.27 22.52
C ALA A 242 -3.61 2.04 23.78
N VAL A 243 -2.50 2.76 23.66
CA VAL A 243 -1.99 3.67 24.70
C VAL A 243 -2.65 5.05 24.59
N TYR A 244 -2.88 5.51 23.38
CA TYR A 244 -3.36 6.84 23.02
C TYR A 244 -4.75 6.78 22.37
N GLY A 245 -5.38 7.95 22.25
CA GLY A 245 -6.59 8.13 21.48
C GLY A 245 -6.36 7.93 19.97
N ASP A 246 -7.43 7.62 19.24
CA ASP A 246 -7.34 7.25 17.82
C ASP A 246 -7.09 8.47 16.94
N GLY A 247 -5.90 8.52 16.32
CA GLY A 247 -5.55 9.51 15.28
C GLY A 247 -6.31 9.31 13.96
N ALA A 248 -6.91 8.13 13.75
CA ALA A 248 -7.72 7.85 12.57
C ALA A 248 -9.02 8.67 12.50
N ILE A 249 -9.38 9.41 13.55
CA ILE A 249 -10.45 10.44 13.48
C ILE A 249 -10.21 11.47 12.38
N CYS A 250 -8.96 11.63 11.91
CA CYS A 250 -8.61 12.49 10.79
C CYS A 250 -9.04 11.92 9.44
N ALA A 251 -9.38 10.62 9.34
CA ALA A 251 -9.80 10.01 8.09
C ALA A 251 -11.15 10.57 7.62
N ASN A 252 -11.22 10.91 6.34
CA ASN A 252 -12.42 11.47 5.71
C ASN A 252 -12.92 12.75 6.41
N GLY A 253 -11.99 13.62 6.82
CA GLY A 253 -12.30 14.86 7.53
C GLY A 253 -13.25 15.79 6.76
N PRO A 254 -13.83 16.81 7.43
CA PRO A 254 -15.02 17.51 6.94
C PRO A 254 -14.85 18.24 5.61
N ARG A 255 -13.63 18.58 5.22
CA ARG A 255 -13.34 19.32 3.98
C ARG A 255 -12.51 18.53 2.96
N VAL A 256 -12.28 17.22 3.18
CA VAL A 256 -11.43 16.43 2.29
C VAL A 256 -11.91 16.45 0.84
N HIS A 257 -13.22 16.28 0.61
CA HIS A 257 -13.80 16.29 -0.74
C HIS A 257 -13.72 17.68 -1.39
N GLU A 258 -13.87 18.76 -0.61
CA GLU A 258 -13.67 20.14 -1.10
C GLU A 258 -12.23 20.33 -1.62
N PHE A 259 -11.24 19.89 -0.85
CA PHE A 259 -9.84 20.01 -1.23
C PHE A 259 -9.49 19.15 -2.45
N LEU A 260 -10.05 17.93 -2.56
CA LEU A 260 -9.83 17.07 -3.72
C LEU A 260 -10.53 17.58 -4.98
N GLN A 261 -11.72 18.16 -4.86
CA GLN A 261 -12.40 18.82 -5.98
C GLN A 261 -11.63 20.06 -6.45
N GLU A 262 -11.06 20.85 -5.53
CA GLU A 262 -10.16 21.95 -5.87
C GLU A 262 -8.91 21.44 -6.60
N MET A 263 -8.27 20.39 -6.10
CA MET A 263 -7.13 19.73 -6.75
C MET A 263 -7.48 19.24 -8.15
N ASN A 264 -8.64 18.60 -8.31
CA ASN A 264 -9.11 18.13 -9.61
C ASN A 264 -9.28 19.28 -10.60
N GLN A 265 -9.99 20.33 -10.21
CA GLN A 265 -10.22 21.52 -11.05
C GLN A 265 -8.92 22.26 -11.39
N LYS A 266 -7.99 22.35 -10.45
CA LYS A 266 -6.74 23.12 -10.63
C LYS A 266 -5.67 22.34 -11.40
N VAL A 267 -5.62 21.01 -11.23
CA VAL A 267 -4.56 20.17 -11.80
C VAL A 267 -5.11 18.97 -12.56
N LEU A 268 -5.77 18.02 -11.89
CA LEU A 268 -5.97 16.67 -12.43
C LEU A 268 -6.78 16.64 -13.72
N SER A 269 -7.87 17.42 -13.81
CA SER A 269 -8.74 17.49 -14.99
C SER A 269 -8.09 18.09 -16.25
N LYS A 270 -6.88 18.66 -16.12
CA LYS A 270 -6.17 19.29 -17.25
C LYS A 270 -5.24 18.32 -18.00
N TYR A 271 -5.04 17.12 -17.47
CA TYR A 271 -4.12 16.13 -17.99
C TYR A 271 -4.82 14.76 -18.06
N ASP A 272 -4.35 13.86 -18.92
CA ASP A 272 -4.83 12.48 -18.99
C ASP A 272 -4.04 11.61 -17.99
N LEU A 273 -4.47 11.60 -16.75
CA LEU A 273 -3.79 10.98 -15.62
C LEU A 273 -4.53 9.75 -15.10
N MET A 274 -3.76 8.84 -14.50
CA MET A 274 -4.25 7.86 -13.53
C MET A 274 -4.06 8.42 -12.13
N THR A 275 -5.12 8.46 -11.32
CA THR A 275 -5.04 8.88 -9.93
C THR A 275 -5.66 7.84 -9.00
N VAL A 276 -4.91 7.45 -7.98
CA VAL A 276 -5.37 6.53 -6.94
C VAL A 276 -5.06 7.09 -5.56
N GLY A 277 -6.06 7.19 -4.71
CA GLY A 277 -5.93 7.70 -3.34
C GLY A 277 -5.80 6.56 -2.33
N GLU A 278 -4.82 6.66 -1.44
CA GLU A 278 -4.78 5.82 -0.25
C GLU A 278 -5.76 6.36 0.79
N THR A 279 -6.78 5.56 1.12
CA THR A 279 -7.91 6.00 1.94
C THR A 279 -8.18 5.03 3.09
N ALA A 280 -7.27 4.97 4.05
CA ALA A 280 -7.51 4.22 5.29
C ALA A 280 -8.80 4.71 5.97
N GLY A 281 -9.60 3.78 6.50
CA GLY A 281 -10.86 4.10 7.17
C GLY A 281 -12.00 4.57 6.25
N VAL A 282 -11.87 4.43 4.92
CA VAL A 282 -12.92 4.80 3.97
C VAL A 282 -14.11 3.84 4.08
N THR A 283 -15.32 4.40 4.11
CA THR A 283 -16.55 3.63 3.90
C THR A 283 -16.89 3.53 2.43
N LEU A 284 -17.76 2.60 2.07
CA LEU A 284 -18.24 2.46 0.69
C LEU A 284 -18.90 3.75 0.17
N GLU A 285 -19.64 4.46 1.02
CA GLU A 285 -20.31 5.71 0.65
C GLU A 285 -19.32 6.85 0.44
N GLU A 286 -18.27 6.93 1.24
CA GLU A 286 -17.17 7.88 1.00
C GLU A 286 -16.39 7.54 -0.27
N ALA A 287 -16.12 6.25 -0.51
CA ALA A 287 -15.43 5.78 -1.72
C ALA A 287 -16.12 6.25 -3.03
N LYS A 288 -17.45 6.25 -3.05
CA LYS A 288 -18.24 6.75 -4.19
C LYS A 288 -18.06 8.24 -4.46
N LYS A 289 -17.66 9.03 -3.45
CA LYS A 289 -17.33 10.44 -3.63
C LYS A 289 -15.93 10.59 -4.20
N TYR A 290 -14.94 9.90 -3.62
CA TYR A 290 -13.54 9.96 -4.06
C TYR A 290 -13.35 9.53 -5.52
N ALA A 291 -14.03 8.46 -5.95
CA ALA A 291 -13.75 7.75 -7.21
C ALA A 291 -14.99 7.58 -8.11
N ASN A 292 -15.84 8.62 -8.18
CA ASN A 292 -17.08 8.57 -8.98
C ASN A 292 -16.80 8.56 -10.50
N GLU A 293 -17.75 8.01 -11.28
CA GLU A 293 -17.67 7.96 -12.76
C GLU A 293 -17.57 9.35 -13.43
N ALA A 294 -18.02 10.41 -12.76
CA ALA A 294 -17.86 11.79 -13.24
C ALA A 294 -16.43 12.33 -13.07
N GLN A 295 -15.57 11.60 -12.34
CA GLN A 295 -14.16 11.93 -12.10
C GLN A 295 -13.98 13.35 -11.52
N THR A 296 -14.79 13.69 -10.54
CA THR A 296 -14.75 15.03 -9.91
C THR A 296 -13.62 15.17 -8.88
N GLU A 297 -13.04 14.05 -8.47
CA GLU A 297 -11.91 13.96 -7.53
C GLU A 297 -10.84 13.05 -8.10
N LEU A 298 -10.79 11.77 -7.73
CA LEU A 298 -9.81 10.77 -8.16
C LEU A 298 -10.43 9.77 -9.15
N ASN A 299 -9.59 8.92 -9.77
CA ASN A 299 -10.09 7.83 -10.62
C ASN A 299 -10.45 6.59 -9.81
N MET A 300 -9.70 6.28 -8.76
CA MET A 300 -9.88 5.11 -7.89
C MET A 300 -9.26 5.34 -6.52
N ILE A 301 -9.50 4.41 -5.59
CA ILE A 301 -8.93 4.43 -4.24
C ILE A 301 -8.38 3.06 -3.84
N PHE A 302 -7.44 3.05 -2.90
CA PHE A 302 -7.08 1.89 -2.10
C PHE A 302 -7.91 1.89 -0.80
N GLN A 303 -8.83 0.94 -0.66
CA GLN A 303 -9.52 0.66 0.58
C GLN A 303 -8.71 -0.34 1.42
N PHE A 304 -8.81 -0.29 2.76
CA PHE A 304 -7.98 -1.08 3.66
C PHE A 304 -8.76 -2.13 4.46
N GLU A 305 -10.07 -2.24 4.28
CA GLU A 305 -10.86 -3.20 5.07
C GLU A 305 -10.34 -4.64 4.90
N HIS A 306 -10.01 -5.05 3.67
CA HIS A 306 -9.55 -6.42 3.40
C HIS A 306 -8.16 -6.73 3.97
N VAL A 307 -7.29 -5.73 4.13
CA VAL A 307 -5.93 -5.94 4.67
C VAL A 307 -5.89 -5.96 6.20
N SER A 308 -7.00 -5.66 6.87
CA SER A 308 -7.14 -5.67 8.33
C SER A 308 -8.01 -6.84 8.85
N LEU A 309 -8.47 -7.74 7.96
CA LEU A 309 -9.35 -8.85 8.35
C LEU A 309 -8.66 -9.93 9.22
N ASP A 310 -7.36 -9.95 9.25
CA ASP A 310 -6.52 -10.80 10.07
C ASP A 310 -5.88 -10.07 11.26
N ASP A 311 -6.45 -8.93 11.68
CA ASP A 311 -6.01 -8.24 12.88
C ASP A 311 -6.32 -9.08 14.15
N SER A 312 -5.45 -8.96 15.14
CA SER A 312 -5.54 -9.75 16.38
C SER A 312 -6.84 -9.50 17.14
N THR A 313 -7.65 -10.55 17.31
CA THR A 313 -8.85 -10.48 18.15
C THR A 313 -8.51 -10.40 19.64
N LYS A 314 -7.35 -10.90 20.05
CA LYS A 314 -6.87 -10.89 21.43
C LYS A 314 -6.50 -9.48 21.88
N TYR A 315 -5.74 -8.78 21.07
CA TYR A 315 -5.15 -7.49 21.43
C TYR A 315 -5.84 -6.28 20.79
N GLY A 316 -6.48 -6.46 19.63
CA GLY A 316 -7.15 -5.39 18.89
C GLY A 316 -6.20 -4.57 18.01
N PHE A 317 -5.03 -5.12 17.67
CA PHE A 317 -4.05 -4.50 16.76
C PHE A 317 -3.59 -5.48 15.67
N LYS A 318 -2.87 -4.98 14.65
CA LYS A 318 -2.48 -5.77 13.48
C LYS A 318 -1.50 -6.94 13.77
N TRP A 319 -0.74 -6.87 14.86
CA TRP A 319 0.34 -7.81 15.16
C TRP A 319 -0.19 -9.18 15.61
N ASN A 320 0.02 -10.20 14.80
CA ASN A 320 -0.33 -11.58 15.07
C ASN A 320 0.35 -12.52 14.07
N THR A 321 0.15 -13.83 14.21
CA THR A 321 0.69 -14.88 13.33
C THR A 321 -0.41 -15.66 12.60
N GLU A 322 -1.65 -15.18 12.65
CA GLU A 322 -2.79 -15.87 12.04
C GLU A 322 -2.83 -15.63 10.52
N LYS A 323 -3.35 -16.59 9.77
CA LYS A 323 -3.65 -16.43 8.35
C LYS A 323 -4.93 -15.64 8.15
N MET A 324 -5.02 -14.95 7.03
CA MET A 324 -6.21 -14.22 6.59
C MET A 324 -7.41 -15.17 6.46
N PRO A 325 -8.53 -14.93 7.14
CA PRO A 325 -9.70 -15.80 7.02
C PRO A 325 -10.42 -15.59 5.68
N LEU A 326 -10.61 -16.68 4.91
CA LEU A 326 -11.13 -16.60 3.54
C LEU A 326 -12.59 -16.11 3.48
N VAL A 327 -13.45 -16.54 4.39
CA VAL A 327 -14.89 -16.16 4.37
C VAL A 327 -15.07 -14.65 4.56
N PRO A 328 -14.47 -14.00 5.57
CA PRO A 328 -14.49 -12.55 5.67
C PRO A 328 -13.88 -11.85 4.44
N LEU A 329 -12.78 -12.36 3.90
CA LEU A 329 -12.13 -11.79 2.72
C LEU A 329 -13.06 -11.79 1.50
N LYS A 330 -13.68 -12.94 1.15
CA LYS A 330 -14.61 -13.05 0.02
C LYS A 330 -15.79 -12.07 0.14
N LYS A 331 -16.40 -12.01 1.34
CA LYS A 331 -17.53 -11.11 1.61
C LYS A 331 -17.12 -9.65 1.53
N ASN A 332 -15.93 -9.31 1.99
CA ASN A 332 -15.41 -7.96 1.85
C ASN A 332 -15.18 -7.60 0.38
N LEU A 333 -14.52 -8.47 -0.39
CA LEU A 333 -14.29 -8.26 -1.82
C LEU A 333 -15.62 -8.15 -2.58
N GLU A 334 -16.62 -9.02 -2.31
CA GLU A 334 -17.96 -8.90 -2.87
C GLU A 334 -18.62 -7.56 -2.56
N LYS A 335 -18.57 -7.13 -1.28
CA LYS A 335 -19.10 -5.81 -0.86
C LYS A 335 -18.55 -4.68 -1.71
N TRP A 336 -17.23 -4.67 -1.95
CA TRP A 336 -16.57 -3.63 -2.73
C TRP A 336 -16.83 -3.77 -4.24
N GLN A 337 -16.89 -5.00 -4.78
CA GLN A 337 -17.25 -5.24 -6.17
C GLN A 337 -18.67 -4.71 -6.48
N LEU A 338 -19.67 -5.13 -5.69
CA LEU A 338 -21.06 -4.75 -5.90
C LEU A 338 -21.33 -3.28 -5.54
N GLY A 339 -20.67 -2.78 -4.48
CA GLY A 339 -20.93 -1.44 -3.99
C GLY A 339 -20.40 -0.33 -4.87
N LEU A 340 -19.35 -0.58 -5.66
CA LEU A 340 -18.79 0.38 -6.61
C LEU A 340 -19.28 0.18 -8.04
N GLN A 341 -19.96 -0.93 -8.31
CA GLN A 341 -20.45 -1.25 -9.65
C GLN A 341 -21.25 -0.09 -10.26
N ASP A 342 -20.92 0.31 -11.49
CA ASP A 342 -21.53 1.38 -12.28
C ASP A 342 -21.47 2.80 -11.68
N VAL A 343 -20.92 2.99 -10.48
CA VAL A 343 -20.85 4.31 -9.81
C VAL A 343 -19.43 4.80 -9.56
N ALA A 344 -18.48 3.89 -9.37
CA ALA A 344 -17.08 4.19 -9.13
C ALA A 344 -16.19 3.06 -9.64
N TRP A 345 -14.87 3.21 -9.57
CA TRP A 345 -13.92 2.21 -10.00
C TRP A 345 -13.03 1.74 -8.86
N ASN A 346 -12.82 0.43 -8.76
CA ASN A 346 -12.02 -0.19 -7.72
C ASN A 346 -10.56 -0.37 -8.16
N SER A 347 -9.62 -0.20 -7.24
CA SER A 347 -8.30 -0.78 -7.32
C SER A 347 -8.30 -2.13 -6.63
N ILE A 348 -7.66 -3.14 -7.20
CA ILE A 348 -7.58 -4.48 -6.63
C ILE A 348 -6.14 -4.85 -6.32
N TYR A 349 -5.87 -5.16 -5.05
CA TYR A 349 -4.55 -5.49 -4.54
C TYR A 349 -4.66 -6.34 -3.27
N LEU A 350 -3.63 -7.10 -2.95
CA LEU A 350 -3.52 -7.86 -1.70
C LEU A 350 -2.18 -7.62 -0.99
N CYS A 351 -1.22 -7.00 -1.68
CA CYS A 351 0.09 -6.66 -1.16
C CYS A 351 0.54 -5.29 -1.66
N ASN A 352 1.38 -4.63 -0.88
CA ASN A 352 2.12 -3.43 -1.25
C ASN A 352 3.35 -3.32 -0.33
N HIS A 353 4.05 -2.19 -0.34
CA HIS A 353 5.23 -1.93 0.50
C HIS A 353 4.94 -1.82 2.00
N ASP A 354 3.66 -1.77 2.41
CA ASP A 354 3.19 -1.65 3.81
C ASP A 354 2.49 -2.91 4.33
N GLN A 355 2.37 -3.95 3.51
CA GLN A 355 1.76 -5.22 3.88
C GLN A 355 2.79 -6.36 3.81
N PRO A 356 2.75 -7.36 4.70
CA PRO A 356 3.57 -8.55 4.54
C PRO A 356 3.22 -9.27 3.23
N ARG A 357 4.10 -10.15 2.76
CA ARG A 357 3.91 -10.89 1.51
C ARG A 357 2.59 -11.65 1.50
N VAL A 358 1.83 -11.53 0.42
CA VAL A 358 0.47 -12.09 0.33
C VAL A 358 0.43 -13.62 0.52
N ILE A 359 1.45 -14.34 0.04
CA ILE A 359 1.50 -15.79 0.20
C ILE A 359 1.72 -16.22 1.66
N ALA A 360 2.34 -15.38 2.50
CA ALA A 360 2.45 -15.63 3.93
C ALA A 360 1.11 -15.50 4.65
N ARG A 361 0.23 -14.63 4.15
CA ARG A 361 -1.11 -14.38 4.74
C ARG A 361 -2.18 -15.36 4.24
N LEU A 362 -2.14 -15.74 2.97
CA LEU A 362 -3.21 -16.51 2.29
C LEU A 362 -2.74 -17.83 1.69
N GLY A 363 -1.45 -17.98 1.43
CA GLY A 363 -0.89 -19.10 0.69
C GLY A 363 -0.05 -20.04 1.55
N ASP A 364 0.86 -20.74 0.89
CA ASP A 364 1.83 -21.66 1.48
C ASP A 364 3.24 -21.05 1.36
N ASP A 365 3.59 -20.20 2.31
CA ASP A 365 4.87 -19.49 2.31
C ASP A 365 6.01 -20.43 2.72
N GLY A 366 6.79 -20.86 1.75
CA GLY A 366 7.94 -21.74 1.93
C GLY A 366 7.63 -23.23 1.90
N GLY A 367 6.37 -23.65 1.76
CA GLY A 367 5.97 -25.04 1.62
C GLY A 367 5.99 -25.57 0.18
N GLN A 368 5.53 -26.81 0.01
CA GLN A 368 5.51 -27.50 -1.29
C GLN A 368 4.55 -26.84 -2.31
N TYR A 369 3.57 -26.10 -1.84
CA TYR A 369 2.55 -25.46 -2.68
C TYR A 369 2.80 -23.97 -2.93
N ARG A 370 3.98 -23.43 -2.57
CA ARG A 370 4.30 -21.99 -2.69
C ARG A 370 3.90 -21.40 -4.04
N GLU A 371 4.38 -21.96 -5.14
CA GLU A 371 4.09 -21.44 -6.48
C GLU A 371 2.62 -21.64 -6.88
N ARG A 372 2.02 -22.78 -6.48
CA ARG A 372 0.62 -23.04 -6.77
C ARG A 372 -0.29 -22.09 -6.01
N SER A 373 0.00 -21.81 -4.73
CA SER A 373 -0.76 -20.86 -3.94
C SER A 373 -0.62 -19.43 -4.46
N ALA A 374 0.58 -19.00 -4.88
CA ALA A 374 0.79 -17.71 -5.53
C ALA A 374 -0.08 -17.56 -6.81
N LYS A 375 -0.10 -18.58 -7.68
CA LYS A 375 -0.95 -18.60 -8.89
C LYS A 375 -2.44 -18.61 -8.55
N CYS A 376 -2.85 -19.34 -7.51
CA CYS A 376 -4.24 -19.39 -7.06
C CYS A 376 -4.72 -18.00 -6.61
N ILE A 377 -3.94 -17.33 -5.77
CA ILE A 377 -4.21 -15.99 -5.26
C ILE A 377 -4.28 -14.98 -6.42
N ALA A 378 -3.32 -15.03 -7.35
CA ALA A 378 -3.32 -14.20 -8.54
C ALA A 378 -4.58 -14.42 -9.41
N THR A 379 -5.05 -15.67 -9.53
CA THR A 379 -6.24 -15.99 -10.33
C THR A 379 -7.48 -15.28 -9.80
N PHE A 380 -7.80 -15.45 -8.51
CA PHE A 380 -9.02 -14.82 -8.00
C PHE A 380 -8.94 -13.30 -7.98
N LEU A 381 -7.75 -12.71 -7.82
CA LEU A 381 -7.59 -11.26 -7.82
C LEU A 381 -7.73 -10.67 -9.23
N HIS A 382 -6.96 -11.19 -10.19
CA HIS A 382 -6.90 -10.63 -11.55
C HIS A 382 -8.18 -10.81 -12.36
N MET A 383 -9.07 -11.74 -11.99
CA MET A 383 -10.36 -11.96 -12.65
C MET A 383 -11.48 -11.06 -12.11
N MET A 384 -11.24 -10.23 -11.08
CA MET A 384 -12.21 -9.27 -10.56
C MET A 384 -12.29 -7.99 -11.41
N GLN A 385 -13.39 -7.23 -11.25
CA GLN A 385 -13.51 -5.88 -11.78
C GLN A 385 -12.64 -4.92 -10.96
N GLY A 386 -11.88 -4.07 -11.62
CA GLY A 386 -10.98 -3.10 -11.02
C GLY A 386 -9.60 -3.11 -11.67
N THR A 387 -8.79 -2.12 -11.39
CA THR A 387 -7.40 -2.06 -11.86
C THR A 387 -6.50 -2.87 -10.92
N PRO A 388 -5.83 -3.94 -11.39
CA PRO A 388 -4.95 -4.73 -10.54
C PRO A 388 -3.61 -4.04 -10.32
N TYR A 389 -3.13 -4.12 -9.08
CA TYR A 389 -1.81 -3.66 -8.65
C TYR A 389 -0.98 -4.85 -8.24
N VAL A 390 0.11 -5.09 -8.95
CA VAL A 390 1.10 -6.13 -8.67
C VAL A 390 2.26 -5.50 -7.91
N TYR A 391 2.53 -5.97 -6.72
CA TYR A 391 3.71 -5.50 -5.96
C TYR A 391 4.95 -6.30 -6.36
N GLN A 392 6.11 -5.63 -6.49
CA GLN A 392 7.37 -6.27 -6.88
C GLN A 392 7.63 -7.57 -6.08
N GLY A 393 7.87 -8.65 -6.81
CA GLY A 393 8.11 -9.98 -6.26
C GLY A 393 6.88 -10.87 -6.12
N GLU A 394 5.65 -10.37 -6.27
CA GLU A 394 4.45 -11.21 -6.34
C GLU A 394 4.51 -12.17 -7.52
N GLU A 395 4.98 -11.71 -8.66
CA GLU A 395 5.15 -12.49 -9.89
C GLU A 395 6.22 -13.58 -9.79
N LEU A 396 7.00 -13.59 -8.70
CA LEU A 396 7.96 -14.64 -8.36
C LEU A 396 7.45 -15.56 -7.25
N GLY A 397 6.35 -15.20 -6.60
CA GLY A 397 5.90 -15.83 -5.36
C GLY A 397 6.91 -15.63 -4.22
N MET A 398 7.44 -14.42 -4.05
CA MET A 398 8.30 -14.08 -2.91
C MET A 398 7.49 -14.10 -1.61
N GLY A 399 8.04 -14.73 -0.57
CA GLY A 399 7.45 -14.85 0.75
C GLY A 399 8.07 -13.92 1.79
N ASN A 400 7.63 -14.07 3.04
CA ASN A 400 8.14 -13.32 4.17
C ASN A 400 9.61 -13.66 4.47
N TYR A 401 10.32 -12.69 5.06
CA TYR A 401 11.70 -12.90 5.52
C TYR A 401 11.69 -13.67 6.86
N PRO A 402 12.60 -14.66 7.05
CA PRO A 402 12.67 -15.42 8.30
C PRO A 402 13.45 -14.65 9.39
N PHE A 403 12.85 -13.60 9.95
CA PHE A 403 13.45 -12.84 11.05
C PHE A 403 13.75 -13.75 12.25
N THR A 404 14.91 -13.54 12.88
CA THR A 404 15.38 -14.28 14.07
C THR A 404 15.67 -13.39 15.27
N ASP A 405 15.79 -12.08 15.05
CA ASP A 405 16.13 -11.11 16.08
C ASP A 405 15.52 -9.73 15.78
N PRO A 406 14.98 -9.00 16.79
CA PRO A 406 14.38 -7.68 16.59
C PRO A 406 15.33 -6.63 15.98
N SER A 407 16.64 -6.76 16.19
CA SER A 407 17.64 -5.83 15.62
C SER A 407 17.73 -5.88 14.09
N GLN A 408 17.11 -6.88 13.46
CA GLN A 408 17.03 -7.01 12.01
C GLN A 408 15.97 -6.09 11.38
N PHE A 409 15.00 -5.58 12.17
CA PHE A 409 14.01 -4.64 11.67
C PHE A 409 14.66 -3.32 11.26
N ARG A 410 14.15 -2.76 10.16
CA ARG A 410 14.49 -1.43 9.64
C ARG A 410 13.27 -0.52 9.62
N ASP A 411 12.10 -1.10 9.62
CA ASP A 411 10.82 -0.40 9.61
C ASP A 411 10.53 0.27 10.96
N LEU A 412 10.35 1.59 10.91
CA LEU A 412 10.09 2.42 12.08
C LEU A 412 8.82 1.99 12.84
N GLU A 413 7.77 1.59 12.12
CA GLU A 413 6.53 1.10 12.74
C GLU A 413 6.78 -0.18 13.55
N SER A 414 7.53 -1.12 13.00
CA SER A 414 7.86 -2.39 13.67
C SER A 414 8.76 -2.18 14.90
N ILE A 415 9.76 -1.31 14.78
CA ILE A 415 10.68 -0.97 15.88
C ILE A 415 9.91 -0.32 17.02
N ASN A 416 9.18 0.75 16.73
CA ASN A 416 8.44 1.50 17.74
C ASN A 416 7.33 0.66 18.39
N ALA A 417 6.62 -0.17 17.60
CA ALA A 417 5.61 -1.07 18.15
C ALA A 417 6.22 -2.11 19.09
N TYR A 418 7.38 -2.67 18.75
CA TYR A 418 8.07 -3.62 19.61
C TYR A 418 8.43 -2.98 20.97
N GLU A 419 8.97 -1.78 20.96
CA GLU A 419 9.32 -1.02 22.17
C GLU A 419 8.05 -0.65 22.98
N GLU A 420 7.07 0.00 22.35
CA GLU A 420 5.86 0.46 23.04
C GLU A 420 5.05 -0.68 23.66
N LEU A 421 4.83 -1.77 22.91
CA LEU A 421 4.02 -2.90 23.40
C LEU A 421 4.73 -3.68 24.51
N THR A 422 6.07 -3.75 24.45
CA THR A 422 6.86 -4.36 25.53
C THR A 422 6.87 -3.48 26.77
N GLU A 423 7.14 -2.17 26.64
CA GLU A 423 7.32 -1.27 27.78
C GLU A 423 5.98 -0.84 28.43
N LYS A 424 4.97 -0.50 27.61
CA LYS A 424 3.72 0.09 28.12
C LYS A 424 2.60 -0.93 28.31
N LEU A 425 2.51 -1.96 27.45
CA LEU A 425 1.50 -3.02 27.57
C LEU A 425 2.06 -4.30 28.20
N HIS A 426 3.37 -4.35 28.48
CA HIS A 426 4.05 -5.47 29.14
C HIS A 426 3.86 -6.82 28.46
N ILE A 427 3.75 -6.83 27.11
CA ILE A 427 3.75 -8.07 26.33
C ILE A 427 5.16 -8.61 26.31
N SER A 428 5.34 -9.92 26.58
CA SER A 428 6.70 -10.48 26.62
C SER A 428 7.36 -10.47 25.25
N PRO A 429 8.70 -10.26 25.17
CA PRO A 429 9.44 -10.32 23.92
C PRO A 429 9.23 -11.64 23.15
N GLU A 430 9.14 -12.77 23.86
CA GLU A 430 8.97 -14.09 23.28
C GLU A 430 7.60 -14.26 22.60
N GLU A 431 6.55 -13.60 23.12
CA GLU A 431 5.22 -13.58 22.51
C GLU A 431 5.15 -12.55 21.37
N LEU A 432 5.72 -11.37 21.55
CA LEU A 432 5.56 -10.23 20.65
C LEU A 432 6.41 -10.36 19.39
N PHE A 433 7.67 -10.82 19.50
CA PHE A 433 8.60 -10.87 18.37
C PHE A 433 8.04 -11.68 17.16
N PRO A 434 7.51 -12.91 17.33
CA PRO A 434 6.94 -13.65 16.19
C PRO A 434 5.79 -12.92 15.51
N MET A 435 4.97 -12.20 16.26
CA MET A 435 3.83 -11.43 15.74
C MET A 435 4.30 -10.25 14.87
N ILE A 436 5.29 -9.49 15.38
CA ILE A 436 5.85 -8.37 14.61
C ILE A 436 6.63 -8.89 13.41
N ALA A 437 7.44 -9.94 13.56
CA ALA A 437 8.17 -10.55 12.46
C ALA A 437 7.23 -11.00 11.32
N HIS A 438 6.07 -11.56 11.65
CA HIS A 438 5.07 -11.98 10.65
C HIS A 438 4.42 -10.80 9.91
N LYS A 439 4.13 -9.72 10.62
CA LYS A 439 3.35 -8.57 10.09
C LYS A 439 4.18 -7.35 9.73
N SER A 440 5.50 -7.35 9.97
CA SER A 440 6.39 -6.24 9.65
C SER A 440 6.33 -5.87 8.17
N ARG A 441 6.30 -4.56 7.88
CA ARG A 441 6.44 -4.01 6.53
C ARG A 441 7.77 -4.40 5.88
N ASP A 442 8.81 -4.68 6.66
CA ASP A 442 10.11 -5.13 6.16
C ASP A 442 10.04 -6.41 5.32
N ASN A 443 9.03 -7.26 5.55
CA ASN A 443 8.79 -8.45 4.71
C ASN A 443 8.59 -8.10 3.24
N ALA A 444 7.88 -7.01 2.95
CA ALA A 444 7.68 -6.52 1.59
C ALA A 444 8.87 -5.71 1.06
N ARG A 445 9.74 -5.21 1.97
CA ARG A 445 10.85 -4.32 1.64
C ARG A 445 12.18 -5.04 1.40
N THR A 446 12.21 -6.38 1.56
CA THR A 446 13.37 -7.19 1.17
C THR A 446 13.67 -7.00 -0.31
N PRO A 447 14.98 -7.01 -0.71
CA PRO A 447 15.38 -6.81 -2.09
C PRO A 447 14.73 -7.77 -3.06
N MET A 448 14.43 -7.29 -4.26
CA MET A 448 13.97 -8.10 -5.39
C MET A 448 15.01 -9.17 -5.73
N GLN A 449 14.55 -10.40 -5.96
CA GLN A 449 15.39 -11.56 -6.23
C GLN A 449 15.54 -11.79 -7.74
N TRP A 450 16.65 -11.30 -8.32
CA TRP A 450 16.85 -11.37 -9.76
C TRP A 450 17.44 -12.69 -10.23
N ASN A 451 18.40 -13.25 -9.47
CA ASN A 451 19.07 -14.50 -9.82
C ASN A 451 19.60 -15.23 -8.57
N SER A 452 20.28 -16.34 -8.75
CA SER A 452 20.84 -17.17 -7.67
C SER A 452 22.26 -16.73 -7.22
N GLU A 453 22.79 -15.65 -7.76
CA GLU A 453 24.10 -15.11 -7.36
C GLU A 453 24.03 -14.39 -6.01
N LYS A 454 25.19 -14.01 -5.48
CA LYS A 454 25.29 -13.28 -4.21
C LYS A 454 24.34 -12.08 -4.19
N GLU A 455 23.69 -11.86 -3.04
CA GLU A 455 22.69 -10.82 -2.82
C GLU A 455 21.56 -10.84 -3.86
N ALA A 456 21.21 -12.05 -4.36
CA ALA A 456 20.16 -12.28 -5.34
C ALA A 456 20.32 -11.49 -6.66
N GLY A 457 21.52 -11.05 -6.99
CA GLY A 457 21.77 -10.15 -8.12
C GLY A 457 21.12 -8.77 -7.98
N PHE A 458 20.68 -8.42 -6.77
CA PHE A 458 20.13 -7.09 -6.45
C PHE A 458 21.23 -6.03 -6.42
N THR A 459 22.36 -6.33 -5.76
CA THR A 459 23.50 -5.43 -5.58
C THR A 459 24.83 -6.19 -5.65
N THR A 460 25.90 -5.50 -6.01
CA THR A 460 27.28 -5.98 -5.83
C THR A 460 27.90 -5.58 -4.49
N GLY A 461 27.21 -4.70 -3.75
CA GLY A 461 27.62 -4.23 -2.42
C GLY A 461 26.95 -4.99 -1.27
N THR A 462 26.68 -4.28 -0.17
CA THR A 462 25.92 -4.79 0.98
C THR A 462 24.52 -4.19 0.94
N PRO A 463 23.45 -4.99 0.83
CA PRO A 463 22.09 -4.45 0.75
C PRO A 463 21.68 -3.73 2.05
N TRP A 464 20.91 -2.65 1.93
CA TRP A 464 20.43 -1.84 3.05
C TRP A 464 19.55 -2.62 4.04
N ILE A 465 18.86 -3.66 3.55
CA ILE A 465 18.10 -4.65 4.30
C ILE A 465 18.43 -6.05 3.75
N SER A 466 18.38 -7.07 4.59
CA SER A 466 18.77 -8.43 4.21
C SER A 466 17.93 -9.00 3.06
N VAL A 467 18.59 -9.68 2.15
CA VAL A 467 17.96 -10.46 1.09
C VAL A 467 17.35 -11.73 1.68
N ASN A 468 16.14 -12.12 1.25
CA ASN A 468 15.53 -13.37 1.69
C ASN A 468 16.42 -14.57 1.25
N PRO A 469 16.84 -15.45 2.18
CA PRO A 469 17.81 -16.52 1.88
C PRO A 469 17.32 -17.54 0.84
N ASN A 470 16.03 -17.58 0.53
CA ASN A 470 15.47 -18.46 -0.48
C ASN A 470 15.76 -18.02 -1.93
N TYR A 471 16.46 -16.92 -2.14
CA TYR A 471 16.75 -16.37 -3.48
C TYR A 471 17.47 -17.34 -4.42
N THR A 472 18.15 -18.34 -3.88
CA THR A 472 18.83 -19.38 -4.67
C THR A 472 17.85 -20.24 -5.49
N THR A 473 16.58 -20.29 -5.08
CA THR A 473 15.51 -21.05 -5.74
C THR A 473 14.32 -20.20 -6.16
N VAL A 474 14.13 -19.05 -5.52
CA VAL A 474 13.04 -18.11 -5.80
C VAL A 474 13.64 -16.85 -6.39
N ASN A 475 13.72 -16.76 -7.71
CA ASN A 475 14.27 -15.59 -8.38
C ASN A 475 13.76 -15.46 -9.81
N ALA A 476 13.89 -14.26 -10.38
CA ALA A 476 13.39 -13.95 -11.73
C ALA A 476 14.03 -14.82 -12.82
N GLU A 477 15.34 -15.07 -12.74
CA GLU A 477 16.04 -15.85 -13.76
C GLU A 477 15.50 -17.28 -13.85
N GLU A 478 15.24 -17.94 -12.72
CA GLU A 478 14.67 -19.29 -12.68
C GLU A 478 13.20 -19.31 -13.13
N GLN A 479 12.43 -18.27 -12.79
CA GLN A 479 11.04 -18.15 -13.22
C GLN A 479 10.95 -17.96 -14.74
N LEU A 480 11.80 -17.15 -15.35
CA LEU A 480 11.83 -16.92 -16.81
C LEU A 480 12.19 -18.18 -17.62
N LYS A 481 12.93 -19.12 -17.05
CA LYS A 481 13.33 -20.37 -17.73
C LYS A 481 12.19 -21.39 -17.84
N ARG A 482 11.14 -21.29 -17.02
CA ARG A 482 10.07 -22.30 -16.91
C ARG A 482 8.73 -21.76 -17.37
N ALA A 483 8.13 -22.38 -18.36
CA ALA A 483 6.81 -22.00 -18.90
C ALA A 483 5.66 -22.12 -17.89
N ASP A 484 5.82 -22.97 -16.87
CA ASP A 484 4.87 -23.21 -15.78
C ASP A 484 5.11 -22.33 -14.54
N SER A 485 6.04 -21.37 -14.60
CA SER A 485 6.41 -20.50 -13.48
C SER A 485 5.29 -19.56 -13.04
N VAL A 486 5.46 -18.94 -11.87
CA VAL A 486 4.55 -17.89 -11.37
C VAL A 486 4.59 -16.68 -12.31
N PHE A 487 5.79 -16.27 -12.79
CA PHE A 487 5.97 -15.18 -13.74
C PHE A 487 5.14 -15.37 -15.01
N HIS A 488 5.27 -16.52 -15.69
CA HIS A 488 4.52 -16.78 -16.91
C HIS A 488 3.02 -16.95 -16.67
N TYR A 489 2.64 -17.34 -15.45
CA TYR A 489 1.24 -17.39 -15.06
C TYR A 489 0.65 -15.97 -14.92
N TYR A 490 1.35 -15.04 -14.25
CA TYR A 490 0.98 -13.61 -14.22
C TYR A 490 0.91 -13.02 -15.63
N GLN A 491 1.90 -13.30 -16.48
CA GLN A 491 1.90 -12.87 -17.88
C GLN A 491 0.62 -13.33 -18.63
N LYS A 492 0.20 -14.58 -18.42
CA LYS A 492 -1.05 -15.11 -19.01
C LYS A 492 -2.29 -14.40 -18.45
N LEU A 493 -2.36 -14.16 -17.13
CA LEU A 493 -3.47 -13.42 -16.51
C LEU A 493 -3.58 -12.00 -17.06
N ILE A 494 -2.47 -11.30 -17.18
CA ILE A 494 -2.39 -9.94 -17.75
C ILE A 494 -2.84 -9.94 -19.22
N ALA A 495 -2.37 -10.90 -20.02
CA ALA A 495 -2.77 -11.03 -21.41
C ALA A 495 -4.27 -11.34 -21.57
N LEU A 496 -4.85 -12.16 -20.69
CA LEU A 496 -6.29 -12.42 -20.66
C LEU A 496 -7.07 -11.13 -20.36
N ARG A 497 -6.62 -10.34 -19.40
CA ARG A 497 -7.24 -9.06 -19.08
C ARG A 497 -7.22 -8.10 -20.27
N HIS A 498 -6.09 -7.93 -20.94
CA HIS A 498 -5.95 -7.06 -22.12
C HIS A 498 -6.83 -7.49 -23.29
N SER A 499 -7.20 -8.77 -23.37
CA SER A 499 -8.00 -9.32 -24.47
C SER A 499 -9.51 -9.47 -24.16
N SER A 500 -9.95 -9.16 -22.93
CA SER A 500 -11.31 -9.48 -22.50
C SER A 500 -12.01 -8.33 -21.76
N ASP A 501 -12.94 -7.68 -22.43
CA ASP A 501 -13.85 -6.73 -21.78
C ASP A 501 -14.64 -7.38 -20.62
N LEU A 502 -14.92 -8.67 -20.69
CA LEU A 502 -15.64 -9.40 -19.64
C LEU A 502 -14.83 -9.42 -18.33
N ILE A 503 -13.52 -9.61 -18.40
CA ILE A 503 -12.65 -9.55 -17.22
C ILE A 503 -12.60 -8.12 -16.67
N VAL A 504 -12.49 -7.11 -17.53
CA VAL A 504 -12.36 -5.72 -17.12
C VAL A 504 -13.67 -5.16 -16.59
N TYR A 505 -14.76 -5.32 -17.32
CA TYR A 505 -16.03 -4.59 -17.10
C TYR A 505 -17.21 -5.45 -16.66
N GLY A 506 -17.09 -6.78 -16.64
CA GLY A 506 -18.18 -7.67 -16.28
C GLY A 506 -18.67 -7.49 -14.83
N ASP A 507 -19.92 -7.83 -14.59
CA ASP A 507 -20.52 -7.85 -13.27
C ASP A 507 -19.96 -8.99 -12.42
N PHE A 508 -20.07 -8.88 -11.10
CA PHE A 508 -19.55 -9.85 -10.15
C PHE A 508 -20.67 -10.56 -9.38
N HIS A 509 -20.54 -11.87 -9.22
CA HIS A 509 -21.48 -12.68 -8.43
C HIS A 509 -20.72 -13.75 -7.64
N LEU A 510 -20.68 -13.63 -6.31
CA LEU A 510 -20.04 -14.59 -5.42
C LEU A 510 -20.86 -15.87 -5.30
N LEU A 511 -20.22 -17.01 -5.51
CA LEU A 511 -20.75 -18.33 -5.21
C LEU A 511 -20.11 -18.88 -3.94
N LEU A 512 -20.81 -19.76 -3.22
CA LEU A 512 -20.32 -20.39 -1.99
C LEU A 512 -19.78 -19.38 -0.94
N PRO A 513 -20.54 -18.35 -0.54
CA PRO A 513 -20.04 -17.29 0.32
C PRO A 513 -19.55 -17.78 1.69
N GLU A 514 -20.08 -18.90 2.19
CA GLU A 514 -19.73 -19.46 3.51
C GLU A 514 -18.69 -20.60 3.45
N ASP A 515 -18.25 -21.02 2.28
CA ASP A 515 -17.24 -22.08 2.19
C ASP A 515 -15.87 -21.55 2.68
N PRO A 516 -15.21 -22.21 3.65
CA PRO A 516 -13.98 -21.70 4.25
C PRO A 516 -12.73 -21.88 3.37
N ASP A 517 -12.79 -22.70 2.33
CA ASP A 517 -11.64 -23.09 1.51
C ASP A 517 -11.80 -22.70 0.04
N LEU A 518 -13.06 -22.64 -0.47
CA LEU A 518 -13.31 -22.33 -1.86
C LEU A 518 -13.67 -20.86 -2.07
N PHE A 519 -12.97 -20.21 -3.00
CA PHE A 519 -13.36 -18.91 -3.53
C PHE A 519 -13.82 -19.09 -4.97
N VAL A 520 -15.14 -19.06 -5.14
CA VAL A 520 -15.81 -19.27 -6.45
C VAL A 520 -16.70 -18.09 -6.74
N TYR A 521 -16.61 -17.56 -7.95
CA TYR A 521 -17.48 -16.47 -8.40
C TYR A 521 -17.67 -16.49 -9.92
N GLU A 522 -18.74 -15.87 -10.36
CA GLU A 522 -19.04 -15.63 -11.76
C GLU A 522 -18.77 -14.16 -12.12
N ARG A 523 -18.41 -13.94 -13.39
CA ARG A 523 -18.42 -12.64 -14.04
C ARG A 523 -19.33 -12.71 -15.24
N SER A 524 -20.08 -11.63 -15.54
CA SER A 524 -20.98 -11.58 -16.68
C SER A 524 -20.94 -10.25 -17.42
N LEU A 525 -20.97 -10.30 -18.76
CA LEU A 525 -21.07 -9.12 -19.62
C LEU A 525 -21.87 -9.48 -20.89
N GLY A 526 -23.12 -9.03 -20.95
CA GLY A 526 -24.07 -9.47 -22.00
C GLY A 526 -24.33 -10.96 -21.89
N GLU A 527 -24.11 -11.71 -22.99
CA GLU A 527 -24.29 -13.16 -23.01
C GLU A 527 -23.08 -13.97 -22.55
N LYS A 528 -21.91 -13.31 -22.40
CA LYS A 528 -20.68 -13.96 -21.98
C LYS A 528 -20.59 -14.08 -20.47
N LYS A 529 -20.08 -15.22 -20.00
CA LYS A 529 -19.82 -15.45 -18.59
C LYS A 529 -18.44 -16.06 -18.35
N LEU A 530 -17.87 -15.76 -17.19
CA LEU A 530 -16.71 -16.46 -16.61
C LEU A 530 -17.12 -17.16 -15.33
N LEU A 531 -16.61 -18.35 -15.10
CA LEU A 531 -16.58 -19.02 -13.81
C LEU A 531 -15.13 -19.08 -13.33
N VAL A 532 -14.85 -18.48 -12.19
CA VAL A 532 -13.54 -18.51 -11.52
C VAL A 532 -13.64 -19.43 -10.32
N VAL A 533 -12.79 -20.45 -10.27
CA VAL A 533 -12.77 -21.46 -9.20
C VAL A 533 -11.39 -21.52 -8.60
N CYS A 534 -11.29 -21.29 -7.28
CA CYS A 534 -10.04 -21.31 -6.53
C CYS A 534 -10.23 -22.10 -5.24
N ASN A 535 -9.45 -23.15 -5.05
CA ASN A 535 -9.27 -23.79 -3.75
C ASN A 535 -8.14 -23.08 -3.00
N VAL A 536 -8.48 -22.27 -2.01
CA VAL A 536 -7.52 -21.45 -1.22
C VAL A 536 -7.16 -22.18 0.07
N SER A 537 -6.87 -23.48 -0.03
CA SER A 537 -6.50 -24.31 1.12
C SER A 537 -5.48 -25.40 0.76
N GLU A 538 -4.86 -25.97 1.79
CA GLU A 538 -3.94 -27.12 1.69
C GLU A 538 -4.68 -28.45 1.50
N ASN A 539 -5.99 -28.45 1.54
CA ASN A 539 -6.81 -29.63 1.46
C ASN A 539 -7.36 -29.82 0.05
N GLU A 540 -7.54 -31.08 -0.35
CA GLU A 540 -8.32 -31.41 -1.53
C GLU A 540 -9.80 -31.13 -1.27
N ARG A 541 -10.51 -30.64 -2.30
CA ARG A 541 -11.93 -30.25 -2.19
C ARG A 541 -12.71 -30.74 -3.39
N ASP A 542 -13.92 -31.19 -3.17
CA ASP A 542 -14.86 -31.46 -4.25
C ASP A 542 -15.62 -30.20 -4.66
N PHE A 543 -15.79 -30.00 -5.96
CA PHE A 543 -16.57 -28.91 -6.50
C PHE A 543 -17.33 -29.37 -7.76
N VAL A 544 -18.64 -29.19 -7.71
CA VAL A 544 -19.50 -29.53 -8.86
C VAL A 544 -19.62 -28.30 -9.77
N ILE A 545 -19.05 -28.39 -10.98
CA ILE A 545 -19.14 -27.32 -11.96
C ILE A 545 -20.61 -27.15 -12.40
N PRO A 546 -21.16 -25.92 -12.38
CA PRO A 546 -22.50 -25.64 -12.86
C PRO A 546 -22.71 -26.14 -14.31
N GLU A 547 -23.90 -26.68 -14.62
CA GLU A 547 -24.19 -27.36 -15.90
C GLU A 547 -23.79 -26.52 -17.11
N GLU A 548 -24.12 -25.23 -17.08
CA GLU A 548 -23.80 -24.29 -18.16
C GLU A 548 -22.30 -24.17 -18.46
N PHE A 549 -21.43 -24.33 -17.46
CA PHE A 549 -19.97 -24.23 -17.63
C PHE A 549 -19.29 -25.56 -17.99
N LYS A 550 -19.99 -26.69 -17.99
CA LYS A 550 -19.38 -27.98 -18.33
C LYS A 550 -18.78 -28.02 -19.74
N THR A 551 -19.38 -27.30 -20.68
CA THR A 551 -18.87 -27.14 -22.05
C THR A 551 -18.00 -25.92 -22.25
N GLY A 552 -17.85 -25.09 -21.21
CA GLY A 552 -17.07 -23.86 -21.26
C GLY A 552 -15.61 -24.06 -21.68
N LYS A 553 -15.05 -23.05 -22.30
CA LYS A 553 -13.64 -23.00 -22.70
C LYS A 553 -12.77 -22.74 -21.47
N LEU A 554 -11.77 -23.58 -21.25
CA LEU A 554 -10.73 -23.34 -20.24
C LEU A 554 -9.80 -22.20 -20.70
N LEU A 555 -9.75 -21.10 -19.95
CA LEU A 555 -8.89 -19.96 -20.25
C LEU A 555 -7.51 -20.08 -19.58
N ILE A 556 -7.49 -20.49 -18.31
CA ILE A 556 -6.25 -20.65 -17.53
C ILE A 556 -6.46 -21.72 -16.44
N HIS A 557 -5.40 -22.43 -16.11
CA HIS A 557 -5.35 -23.46 -15.07
C HIS A 557 -3.94 -23.51 -14.46
N ASN A 558 -3.83 -23.55 -13.13
CA ASN A 558 -2.53 -23.54 -12.45
C ASN A 558 -1.96 -24.93 -12.15
N VAL A 559 -2.62 -25.99 -12.58
CA VAL A 559 -2.18 -27.39 -12.48
C VAL A 559 -2.07 -28.00 -13.87
N GLU A 560 -0.86 -28.27 -14.32
CA GLU A 560 -0.63 -28.85 -15.65
C GLU A 560 -1.00 -30.34 -15.70
N GLY A 561 -1.51 -30.79 -16.85
CA GLY A 561 -1.82 -32.18 -17.12
C GLY A 561 -3.10 -32.73 -16.46
N GLU A 562 -3.77 -31.95 -15.64
CA GLU A 562 -5.03 -32.32 -14.98
C GLU A 562 -6.26 -31.76 -15.70
N ASP A 563 -7.35 -32.50 -15.67
CA ASP A 563 -8.63 -31.99 -16.17
C ASP A 563 -9.29 -31.07 -15.13
N ALA A 564 -9.31 -29.79 -15.38
CA ALA A 564 -9.93 -28.79 -14.51
C ALA A 564 -11.43 -29.10 -14.22
N LYS A 565 -12.10 -29.89 -15.05
CA LYS A 565 -13.52 -30.19 -14.94
C LYS A 565 -13.82 -31.53 -14.26
N ARG A 566 -12.82 -32.20 -13.67
CA ARG A 566 -12.99 -33.53 -13.04
C ARG A 566 -13.87 -33.53 -11.78
N GLY A 567 -14.21 -32.35 -11.24
CA GLY A 567 -15.04 -32.22 -10.03
C GLY A 567 -14.30 -32.37 -8.71
N HIS A 568 -12.98 -32.48 -8.75
CA HIS A 568 -12.11 -32.62 -7.60
C HIS A 568 -10.93 -31.64 -7.73
N LEU A 569 -10.68 -30.83 -6.71
CA LEU A 569 -9.65 -29.80 -6.69
C LEU A 569 -8.50 -30.21 -5.79
N LEU A 570 -7.30 -30.11 -6.31
CA LEU A 570 -6.07 -30.26 -5.53
C LEU A 570 -5.83 -29.05 -4.62
N PRO A 571 -4.92 -29.14 -3.62
CA PRO A 571 -4.53 -28.00 -2.80
C PRO A 571 -4.08 -26.80 -3.65
N TYR A 572 -4.63 -25.63 -3.40
CA TYR A 572 -4.38 -24.37 -4.13
C TYR A 572 -4.59 -24.47 -5.64
N GLU A 573 -5.48 -25.35 -6.11
CA GLU A 573 -5.84 -25.40 -7.52
C GLU A 573 -6.78 -24.25 -7.90
N ALA A 574 -6.53 -23.64 -9.05
CA ALA A 574 -7.34 -22.56 -9.59
C ALA A 574 -7.48 -22.66 -11.11
N PHE A 575 -8.68 -22.41 -11.61
CA PHE A 575 -8.96 -22.33 -13.04
C PHE A 575 -10.08 -21.35 -13.38
N VAL A 576 -10.16 -20.98 -14.67
CA VAL A 576 -11.18 -20.08 -15.20
C VAL A 576 -11.82 -20.70 -16.46
N LEU A 577 -13.14 -20.77 -16.48
CA LEU A 577 -13.95 -21.21 -17.64
C LEU A 577 -14.73 -20.03 -18.23
N GLU A 578 -14.88 -19.99 -19.56
CA GLU A 578 -15.66 -19.00 -20.31
C GLU A 578 -16.76 -19.69 -21.14
N ILE A 579 -17.96 -19.09 -21.15
CA ILE A 579 -19.09 -19.46 -22.02
C ILE A 579 -19.67 -18.24 -22.71
#